data_b7cd452c6a2356de61715b7afd2cedd9
#
_entry.id   b7cd452c6a2356de61715b7afd2cedd9
#
_cell.length_a   1.000
_cell.length_b   1.000
_cell.length_c   1.000
_cell.angle_alpha   90.00
_cell.angle_beta   90.00
_cell.angle_gamma   90.00
#
_symmetry.space_group_name_H-M   'P 1'
#
loop_
_entity.id
_entity.type
_entity.pdbx_description
1 polymer ?
#
loop_
_entity_poly.entity_id
_entity_poly.type
_entity_poly.pdbx_seq_one_letter_code
_entity_poly.pdbx_strand_id
1 'polypeptide(L)'
;MLPEQQGLYSPENEHDNCGAGFICSLNGNKTNDIIHKALDILDKLEHRGAVSADGKTGDGAGILIEIPHEFLKEACSFELPEAHEYAVGMVFLPQKENQRAYCIETFEGEIKKQGLSILGWRKVPVDPSHVGAIAAKTEPYIMQIFVTRGKTQLSEHEFNTALFIARKSSEHKIWSSKMSQASYFYLPSFSTHTLIYKGLLIPEDIKAYYRDLNEPKVVTRLALVHQRFSTNTFPTWDLAQPFRYMCHNGEINTYRGNLSR
;
A
#
# COMPACT_ATOMS: atom_id res chain seq x y z
N MET A 1 -17.57 -6.83 -25.48
CA MET A 1 -17.83 -6.39 -26.87
C MET A 1 -18.06 -4.89 -26.78
N LEU A 2 -17.29 -4.08 -27.50
CA LEU A 2 -17.51 -2.63 -27.52
C LEU A 2 -18.82 -2.32 -28.23
N PRO A 3 -19.52 -1.24 -27.88
CA PRO A 3 -20.71 -0.79 -28.59
C PRO A 3 -20.39 -0.50 -30.07
N GLU A 4 -21.40 -0.64 -30.94
CA GLU A 4 -21.25 -0.27 -32.34
C GLU A 4 -21.14 1.26 -32.49
N GLN A 5 -20.50 1.71 -33.56
CA GLN A 5 -20.38 3.13 -33.86
C GLN A 5 -21.75 3.78 -34.00
N GLN A 6 -22.01 4.86 -33.26
CA GLN A 6 -23.28 5.57 -33.26
C GLN A 6 -23.09 7.08 -33.07
N GLY A 7 -23.59 7.88 -33.99
CA GLY A 7 -23.45 9.32 -33.95
C GLY A 7 -21.98 9.77 -33.96
N LEU A 8 -21.55 10.51 -32.95
CA LEU A 8 -20.16 10.95 -32.76
C LEU A 8 -19.29 9.94 -32.03
N TYR A 9 -19.88 8.86 -31.50
CA TYR A 9 -19.15 7.80 -30.85
C TYR A 9 -18.47 6.87 -31.86
N SER A 10 -17.19 6.64 -31.74
CA SER A 10 -16.45 5.61 -32.48
C SER A 10 -15.71 4.71 -31.49
N PRO A 11 -15.85 3.37 -31.60
CA PRO A 11 -15.10 2.42 -30.78
C PRO A 11 -13.57 2.56 -30.92
N GLU A 12 -13.09 3.13 -32.03
CA GLU A 12 -11.67 3.40 -32.27
C GLU A 12 -11.11 4.50 -31.35
N ASN A 13 -12.01 5.36 -30.83
CA ASN A 13 -11.64 6.43 -29.90
C ASN A 13 -11.81 5.99 -28.44
N GLU A 14 -12.19 4.74 -28.20
CA GLU A 14 -12.33 4.21 -26.84
C GLU A 14 -10.94 3.98 -26.25
N HIS A 15 -10.58 4.82 -25.30
CA HIS A 15 -9.32 4.75 -24.57
C HIS A 15 -9.59 4.59 -23.08
N ASP A 16 -8.88 3.68 -22.45
CA ASP A 16 -8.91 3.54 -21.00
C ASP A 16 -8.33 4.81 -20.34
N ASN A 17 -9.11 5.41 -19.45
CA ASN A 17 -8.75 6.64 -18.73
C ASN A 17 -8.31 6.37 -17.28
N CYS A 18 -8.13 5.10 -16.88
CA CYS A 18 -7.70 4.74 -15.55
C CYS A 18 -6.18 4.71 -15.42
N GLY A 19 -5.64 5.15 -14.28
CA GLY A 19 -4.24 4.98 -13.91
C GLY A 19 -3.95 3.64 -13.22
N ALA A 20 -4.81 2.64 -13.37
CA ALA A 20 -4.69 1.33 -12.76
C ALA A 20 -4.26 0.28 -13.78
N GLY A 21 -3.49 -0.70 -13.32
CA GLY A 21 -3.14 -1.89 -14.08
C GLY A 21 -2.98 -3.10 -13.18
N PHE A 22 -3.19 -4.29 -13.71
CA PHE A 22 -2.86 -5.52 -12.98
C PHE A 22 -2.30 -6.58 -13.91
N ILE A 23 -1.54 -7.50 -13.32
CA ILE A 23 -1.01 -8.68 -13.99
C ILE A 23 -1.11 -9.87 -13.06
N CYS A 24 -1.45 -11.03 -13.58
CA CYS A 24 -1.51 -12.27 -12.81
C CYS A 24 -1.05 -13.48 -13.61
N SER A 25 -0.60 -14.51 -12.90
CA SER A 25 -0.31 -15.83 -13.45
C SER A 25 -1.57 -16.67 -13.47
N LEU A 26 -2.04 -17.07 -14.66
CA LEU A 26 -3.20 -17.95 -14.80
C LEU A 26 -2.95 -19.35 -14.20
N ASN A 27 -1.69 -19.78 -14.18
CA ASN A 27 -1.26 -21.08 -13.64
C ASN A 27 -0.97 -21.01 -12.12
N GLY A 28 -1.12 -19.86 -11.49
CA GLY A 28 -0.87 -19.68 -10.06
C GLY A 28 0.61 -19.64 -9.65
N ASN A 29 1.55 -19.64 -10.60
CA ASN A 29 2.98 -19.59 -10.30
C ASN A 29 3.40 -18.22 -9.80
N LYS A 30 4.11 -18.19 -8.67
CA LYS A 30 4.73 -16.97 -8.13
C LYS A 30 6.08 -16.75 -8.78
N THR A 31 6.28 -15.58 -9.37
CA THR A 31 7.55 -15.21 -10.00
C THR A 31 7.91 -13.76 -9.72
N ASN A 32 9.20 -13.46 -9.77
CA ASN A 32 9.71 -12.08 -9.71
C ASN A 32 9.41 -11.32 -11.01
N ASP A 33 9.30 -12.03 -12.13
CA ASP A 33 8.96 -11.46 -13.45
C ASP A 33 7.63 -10.70 -13.44
N ILE A 34 6.65 -11.17 -12.65
CA ILE A 34 5.37 -10.47 -12.47
C ILE A 34 5.58 -9.10 -11.80
N ILE A 35 6.51 -8.99 -10.83
CA ILE A 35 6.87 -7.71 -10.22
C ILE A 35 7.42 -6.74 -11.27
N HIS A 36 8.39 -7.19 -12.07
CA HIS A 36 8.99 -6.36 -13.11
C HIS A 36 7.97 -5.91 -14.15
N LYS A 37 7.13 -6.83 -14.64
CA LYS A 37 6.06 -6.50 -15.59
C LYS A 37 5.02 -5.53 -15.01
N ALA A 38 4.69 -5.67 -13.72
CA ALA A 38 3.78 -4.74 -13.06
C ALA A 38 4.39 -3.33 -12.94
N LEU A 39 5.68 -3.24 -12.64
CA LEU A 39 6.39 -1.95 -12.61
C LEU A 39 6.51 -1.36 -14.02
N ASP A 40 6.76 -2.18 -15.05
CA ASP A 40 6.73 -1.72 -16.44
C ASP A 40 5.35 -1.19 -16.89
N ILE A 41 4.26 -1.80 -16.37
CA ILE A 41 2.90 -1.26 -16.58
C ILE A 41 2.78 0.09 -15.89
N LEU A 42 3.26 0.22 -14.65
CA LEU A 42 3.20 1.45 -13.88
C LEU A 42 3.97 2.58 -14.59
N ASP A 43 5.17 2.31 -15.11
CA ASP A 43 5.97 3.27 -15.87
C ASP A 43 5.22 3.75 -17.13
N LYS A 44 4.54 2.86 -17.85
CA LYS A 44 3.73 3.23 -19.02
C LYS A 44 2.50 4.07 -18.67
N LEU A 45 2.08 4.08 -17.41
CA LEU A 45 0.99 4.91 -16.89
C LEU A 45 1.47 6.31 -16.43
N GLU A 46 2.74 6.66 -16.59
CA GLU A 46 3.30 7.96 -16.17
C GLU A 46 2.46 9.14 -16.67
N HIS A 47 2.00 9.10 -17.92
CA HIS A 47 1.12 10.12 -18.51
C HIS A 47 -0.25 10.25 -17.81
N ARG A 48 -0.60 9.35 -16.89
CA ARG A 48 -1.80 9.36 -16.05
C ARG A 48 -1.57 9.97 -14.67
N GLY A 49 -0.36 10.39 -14.36
CA GLY A 49 -0.01 11.06 -13.12
C GLY A 49 0.24 12.53 -13.32
N ALA A 50 0.30 13.27 -12.22
CA ALA A 50 0.81 14.62 -12.20
C ALA A 50 2.11 14.68 -11.41
N VAL A 51 2.95 15.63 -11.77
CA VAL A 51 4.22 15.92 -11.10
C VAL A 51 4.18 17.35 -10.58
N SER A 52 4.62 17.51 -9.34
CA SER A 52 4.66 18.81 -8.67
C SER A 52 5.74 19.74 -9.27
N ALA A 53 5.76 20.99 -8.83
CA ALA A 53 6.66 22.02 -9.34
C ALA A 53 8.16 21.71 -9.18
N ASP A 54 8.53 20.75 -8.31
CA ASP A 54 9.92 20.30 -8.15
C ASP A 54 10.35 19.27 -9.22
N GLY A 55 9.47 18.92 -10.14
CA GLY A 55 9.74 18.00 -11.23
C GLY A 55 9.95 16.53 -10.81
N LYS A 56 9.76 16.18 -9.54
CA LYS A 56 10.05 14.84 -9.00
C LYS A 56 9.01 14.30 -8.02
N THR A 57 8.27 15.17 -7.33
CA THR A 57 7.17 14.74 -6.46
C THR A 57 5.96 14.37 -7.29
N GLY A 58 5.61 13.09 -7.33
CA GLY A 58 4.38 12.61 -7.98
C GLY A 58 3.14 12.75 -7.09
N ASP A 59 1.96 12.65 -7.70
CA ASP A 59 0.68 12.59 -6.98
C ASP A 59 0.48 11.29 -6.20
N GLY A 60 1.32 10.31 -6.47
CA GLY A 60 1.37 9.02 -5.79
C GLY A 60 1.30 7.84 -6.74
N ALA A 61 2.18 6.90 -6.51
CA ALA A 61 2.24 5.64 -7.22
C ALA A 61 2.40 4.48 -6.23
N GLY A 62 2.10 3.25 -6.66
CA GLY A 62 2.29 2.09 -5.83
C GLY A 62 1.94 0.77 -6.49
N ILE A 63 2.33 -0.29 -5.77
CA ILE A 63 2.13 -1.68 -6.15
C ILE A 63 1.62 -2.48 -4.95
N LEU A 64 0.60 -3.29 -5.18
CA LEU A 64 0.13 -4.35 -4.28
C LEU A 64 0.60 -5.68 -4.83
N ILE A 65 1.18 -6.50 -3.96
CA ILE A 65 1.65 -7.86 -4.26
C ILE A 65 1.18 -8.83 -3.19
N GLU A 66 1.30 -10.12 -3.43
CA GLU A 66 1.20 -11.10 -2.34
C GLU A 66 2.40 -10.97 -1.38
N ILE A 67 2.21 -11.40 -0.14
CA ILE A 67 3.30 -11.45 0.85
C ILE A 67 4.39 -12.40 0.34
N PRO A 68 5.62 -11.92 0.10
CA PRO A 68 6.72 -12.73 -0.40
C PRO A 68 7.39 -13.49 0.77
N HIS A 69 6.79 -14.59 1.19
CA HIS A 69 7.12 -15.33 2.42
C HIS A 69 8.61 -15.71 2.52
N GLU A 70 9.18 -16.32 1.46
CA GLU A 70 10.58 -16.78 1.48
C GLU A 70 11.57 -15.61 1.58
N PHE A 71 11.26 -14.48 0.95
CA PHE A 71 12.05 -13.27 1.12
C PHE A 71 11.99 -12.76 2.56
N LEU A 72 10.79 -12.70 3.14
CA LEU A 72 10.61 -12.16 4.50
C LEU A 72 11.25 -13.05 5.57
N LYS A 73 11.28 -14.37 5.38
CA LYS A 73 12.01 -15.29 6.28
C LYS A 73 13.49 -14.95 6.39
N GLU A 74 14.11 -14.49 5.31
CA GLU A 74 15.53 -14.11 5.31
C GLU A 74 15.73 -12.65 5.74
N ALA A 75 14.77 -11.77 5.43
CA ALA A 75 14.88 -10.35 5.71
C ALA A 75 14.53 -9.96 7.16
N CYS A 76 13.85 -10.85 7.90
CA CYS A 76 13.50 -10.62 9.31
C CYS A 76 14.59 -11.20 10.25
N SER A 77 14.82 -10.52 11.37
CA SER A 77 15.72 -10.98 12.43
C SER A 77 15.06 -11.93 13.45
N PHE A 78 13.82 -12.34 13.19
CA PHE A 78 12.99 -13.22 14.01
C PHE A 78 12.33 -14.28 13.13
N GLU A 79 11.98 -15.41 13.73
CA GLU A 79 11.36 -16.53 13.02
C GLU A 79 9.93 -16.19 12.60
N LEU A 80 9.56 -16.58 11.37
CA LEU A 80 8.22 -16.49 10.85
C LEU A 80 7.58 -17.88 10.81
N PRO A 81 6.29 -17.99 11.22
CA PRO A 81 5.50 -19.20 10.99
C PRO A 81 5.33 -19.48 9.50
N GLU A 82 4.62 -20.56 9.16
CA GLU A 82 4.28 -20.89 7.78
C GLU A 82 3.47 -19.76 7.10
N ALA A 83 3.51 -19.74 5.78
CA ALA A 83 2.75 -18.76 4.99
C ALA A 83 1.26 -18.79 5.35
N HIS A 84 0.64 -17.62 5.43
CA HIS A 84 -0.74 -17.39 5.84
C HIS A 84 -1.06 -17.61 7.33
N GLU A 85 -0.11 -18.09 8.14
CA GLU A 85 -0.27 -18.21 9.59
C GLU A 85 0.04 -16.89 10.34
N TYR A 86 0.53 -15.90 9.62
CA TYR A 86 0.81 -14.56 10.14
C TYR A 86 0.32 -13.48 9.18
N ALA A 87 0.14 -12.28 9.70
CA ALA A 87 -0.16 -11.08 8.94
C ALA A 87 1.05 -10.15 8.89
N VAL A 88 1.20 -9.43 7.80
CA VAL A 88 2.18 -8.35 7.65
C VAL A 88 1.44 -7.01 7.52
N GLY A 89 1.83 -6.05 8.36
CA GLY A 89 1.39 -4.66 8.24
C GLY A 89 2.50 -3.79 7.65
N MET A 90 2.28 -3.14 6.51
CA MET A 90 3.07 -1.99 6.11
C MET A 90 2.59 -0.79 6.92
N VAL A 91 3.48 -0.11 7.62
CA VAL A 91 3.14 0.95 8.56
C VAL A 91 3.93 2.22 8.26
N PHE A 92 3.23 3.30 7.98
CA PHE A 92 3.78 4.64 7.94
C PHE A 92 3.73 5.25 9.35
N LEU A 93 4.82 5.82 9.77
CA LEU A 93 5.04 6.29 11.14
C LEU A 93 5.63 7.71 11.14
N PRO A 94 5.47 8.47 12.25
CA PRO A 94 6.13 9.76 12.44
C PRO A 94 7.65 9.67 12.31
N GLN A 95 8.25 10.71 11.73
CA GLN A 95 9.71 10.88 11.70
C GLN A 95 10.27 11.19 13.09
N LYS A 96 9.53 11.94 13.91
CA LYS A 96 9.93 12.26 15.29
C LYS A 96 9.90 11.00 16.15
N GLU A 97 11.05 10.63 16.73
CA GLU A 97 11.25 9.38 17.44
C GLU A 97 10.26 9.17 18.61
N ASN A 98 10.05 10.21 19.43
CA ASN A 98 9.10 10.12 20.54
C ASN A 98 7.65 9.90 20.08
N GLN A 99 7.24 10.51 18.95
CA GLN A 99 5.90 10.33 18.40
C GLN A 99 5.78 8.96 17.72
N ARG A 100 6.86 8.50 17.06
CA ARG A 100 6.94 7.16 16.49
C ARG A 100 6.81 6.08 17.57
N ALA A 101 7.53 6.23 18.68
CA ALA A 101 7.44 5.31 19.81
C ALA A 101 6.02 5.23 20.39
N TYR A 102 5.35 6.36 20.56
CA TYR A 102 3.95 6.40 20.99
C TYR A 102 3.01 5.68 20.01
N CYS A 103 3.20 5.86 18.70
CA CYS A 103 2.41 5.17 17.68
C CYS A 103 2.61 3.65 17.73
N ILE A 104 3.86 3.21 17.87
CA ILE A 104 4.21 1.79 17.99
C ILE A 104 3.56 1.19 19.23
N GLU A 105 3.76 1.80 20.41
CA GLU A 105 3.18 1.34 21.67
C GLU A 105 1.64 1.28 21.61
N THR A 106 1.00 2.31 21.06
CA THR A 106 -0.46 2.35 20.91
C THR A 106 -0.93 1.21 19.99
N PHE A 107 -0.28 1.01 18.86
CA PHE A 107 -0.66 -0.02 17.90
C PHE A 107 -0.44 -1.44 18.47
N GLU A 108 0.69 -1.68 19.10
CA GLU A 108 0.94 -2.94 19.80
C GLU A 108 -0.09 -3.22 20.90
N GLY A 109 -0.47 -2.20 21.64
CA GLY A 109 -1.52 -2.30 22.66
C GLY A 109 -2.86 -2.72 22.08
N GLU A 110 -3.26 -2.14 20.93
CA GLU A 110 -4.52 -2.52 20.27
C GLU A 110 -4.47 -3.92 19.65
N ILE A 111 -3.32 -4.36 19.11
CA ILE A 111 -3.11 -5.73 18.65
C ILE A 111 -3.26 -6.73 19.80
N LYS A 112 -2.60 -6.47 20.93
CA LYS A 112 -2.66 -7.33 22.13
C LYS A 112 -4.07 -7.42 22.71
N LYS A 113 -4.86 -6.35 22.66
CA LYS A 113 -6.28 -6.35 23.09
C LYS A 113 -7.16 -7.28 22.25
N GLN A 114 -6.79 -7.53 20.98
CA GLN A 114 -7.48 -8.51 20.14
C GLN A 114 -7.03 -9.96 20.39
N GLY A 115 -6.17 -10.21 21.40
CA GLY A 115 -5.63 -11.55 21.68
C GLY A 115 -4.55 -12.00 20.69
N LEU A 116 -4.06 -11.10 19.84
CA LEU A 116 -3.04 -11.38 18.85
C LEU A 116 -1.63 -11.25 19.45
N SER A 117 -0.66 -11.93 18.84
CA SER A 117 0.74 -11.89 19.25
C SER A 117 1.60 -11.23 18.18
N ILE A 118 2.50 -10.36 18.62
CA ILE A 118 3.46 -9.67 17.76
C ILE A 118 4.73 -10.51 17.67
N LEU A 119 5.17 -10.82 16.46
CA LEU A 119 6.44 -11.53 16.21
C LEU A 119 7.62 -10.55 16.22
N GLY A 120 7.43 -9.38 15.61
CA GLY A 120 8.47 -8.37 15.56
C GLY A 120 8.17 -7.24 14.57
N TRP A 121 9.14 -6.34 14.47
CA TRP A 121 9.16 -5.21 13.55
C TRP A 121 10.39 -5.27 12.65
N ARG A 122 10.19 -4.91 11.38
CA ARG A 122 11.27 -4.76 10.40
C ARG A 122 11.25 -3.34 9.85
N LYS A 123 12.39 -2.65 9.82
CA LYS A 123 12.52 -1.40 9.08
C LYS A 123 12.54 -1.72 7.59
N VAL A 124 11.70 -1.07 6.80
CA VAL A 124 11.73 -1.20 5.34
C VAL A 124 12.92 -0.43 4.78
N PRO A 125 13.81 -1.07 4.00
CA PRO A 125 14.94 -0.38 3.39
C PRO A 125 14.44 0.49 2.23
N VAL A 126 14.56 1.81 2.40
CA VAL A 126 14.19 2.82 1.40
C VAL A 126 15.38 3.69 1.03
N ASP A 127 15.33 4.27 -0.18
CA ASP A 127 16.32 5.24 -0.65
C ASP A 127 15.70 6.63 -0.81
N PRO A 128 15.87 7.55 0.19
CA PRO A 128 15.28 8.88 0.14
C PRO A 128 15.78 9.76 -1.01
N SER A 129 16.89 9.40 -1.67
CA SER A 129 17.40 10.16 -2.84
C SER A 129 16.43 10.15 -4.03
N HIS A 130 15.49 9.21 -4.03
CA HIS A 130 14.42 9.06 -5.02
C HIS A 130 13.13 9.79 -4.66
N VAL A 131 13.11 10.56 -3.58
CA VAL A 131 11.95 11.35 -3.15
C VAL A 131 12.11 12.81 -3.60
N GLY A 132 11.07 13.37 -4.21
CA GLY A 132 11.06 14.79 -4.57
C GLY A 132 11.06 15.70 -3.32
N ALA A 133 11.60 16.90 -3.45
CA ALA A 133 11.82 17.83 -2.34
C ALA A 133 10.52 18.22 -1.59
N ILE A 134 9.38 18.21 -2.30
CA ILE A 134 8.08 18.49 -1.71
C ILE A 134 7.60 17.27 -0.89
N ALA A 135 7.66 16.05 -1.47
CA ALA A 135 7.27 14.81 -0.82
C ALA A 135 8.14 14.48 0.41
N ALA A 136 9.44 14.82 0.36
CA ALA A 136 10.39 14.58 1.47
C ALA A 136 10.00 15.32 2.76
N LYS A 137 9.28 16.45 2.67
CA LYS A 137 8.81 17.20 3.85
C LYS A 137 7.80 16.41 4.69
N THR A 138 7.12 15.46 4.08
CA THR A 138 6.08 14.63 4.71
C THR A 138 6.36 13.13 4.58
N GLU A 139 7.58 12.74 4.19
CA GLU A 139 7.99 11.36 4.11
C GLU A 139 7.81 10.66 5.45
N PRO A 140 7.08 9.52 5.52
CA PRO A 140 6.94 8.78 6.75
C PRO A 140 8.17 7.91 7.04
N TYR A 141 8.36 7.55 8.31
CA TYR A 141 9.25 6.46 8.68
C TYR A 141 8.53 5.13 8.42
N ILE A 142 9.08 4.27 7.57
CA ILE A 142 8.37 3.08 7.08
C ILE A 142 8.87 1.81 7.76
N MET A 143 7.94 1.07 8.37
CA MET A 143 8.21 -0.22 9.00
C MET A 143 7.19 -1.28 8.59
N GLN A 144 7.54 -2.53 8.82
CA GLN A 144 6.63 -3.66 8.75
C GLN A 144 6.47 -4.27 10.14
N ILE A 145 5.22 -4.58 10.51
CA ILE A 145 4.87 -5.35 11.70
C ILE A 145 4.42 -6.75 11.30
N PHE A 146 4.78 -7.73 12.09
CA PHE A 146 4.43 -9.14 11.89
C PHE A 146 3.62 -9.63 13.08
N VAL A 147 2.45 -10.22 12.82
CA VAL A 147 1.45 -10.56 13.85
C VAL A 147 0.88 -11.95 13.58
N THR A 148 0.68 -12.74 14.62
CA THR A 148 0.01 -14.04 14.57
C THR A 148 -1.27 -14.07 15.38
N ARG A 149 -2.07 -15.13 15.20
CA ARG A 149 -3.29 -15.40 16.00
C ARG A 149 -3.02 -15.59 17.50
N GLY A 150 -1.74 -15.65 17.91
CA GLY A 150 -1.35 -15.90 19.29
C GLY A 150 -1.76 -17.31 19.75
N LYS A 151 -2.33 -17.39 20.96
CA LYS A 151 -2.82 -18.64 21.54
C LYS A 151 -4.27 -18.95 21.17
N THR A 152 -4.93 -18.07 20.45
CA THR A 152 -6.35 -18.19 20.06
C THR A 152 -6.47 -18.95 18.74
N GLN A 153 -7.38 -19.93 18.68
CA GLN A 153 -7.71 -20.64 17.45
C GLN A 153 -8.72 -19.83 16.64
N LEU A 154 -8.28 -18.69 16.08
CA LEU A 154 -9.10 -17.87 15.21
C LEU A 154 -9.15 -18.47 13.81
N SER A 155 -10.33 -18.53 13.23
CA SER A 155 -10.48 -18.71 11.79
C SER A 155 -9.82 -17.58 11.01
N GLU A 156 -9.61 -17.74 9.73
CA GLU A 156 -9.03 -16.67 8.89
C GLU A 156 -9.88 -15.39 8.92
N HIS A 157 -11.21 -15.54 8.88
CA HIS A 157 -12.14 -14.41 8.93
C HIS A 157 -12.05 -13.67 10.27
N GLU A 158 -12.03 -14.39 11.39
CA GLU A 158 -11.89 -13.79 12.73
C GLU A 158 -10.54 -13.10 12.89
N PHE A 159 -9.46 -13.71 12.38
CA PHE A 159 -8.15 -13.09 12.39
C PHE A 159 -8.12 -11.78 11.60
N ASN A 160 -8.64 -11.77 10.36
CA ASN A 160 -8.74 -10.55 9.55
C ASN A 160 -9.63 -9.49 10.21
N THR A 161 -10.70 -9.88 10.90
CA THR A 161 -11.54 -8.97 11.68
C THR A 161 -10.77 -8.37 12.85
N ALA A 162 -10.01 -9.16 13.59
CA ALA A 162 -9.16 -8.69 14.68
C ALA A 162 -8.09 -7.71 14.21
N LEU A 163 -7.43 -8.00 13.08
CA LEU A 163 -6.48 -7.08 12.43
C LEU A 163 -7.15 -5.76 12.05
N PHE A 164 -8.35 -5.81 11.47
CA PHE A 164 -9.12 -4.61 11.11
C PHE A 164 -9.47 -3.77 12.34
N ILE A 165 -9.95 -4.39 13.43
CA ILE A 165 -10.29 -3.70 14.68
C ILE A 165 -9.03 -3.05 15.29
N ALA A 166 -7.91 -3.80 15.39
CA ALA A 166 -6.66 -3.28 15.91
C ALA A 166 -6.19 -2.05 15.13
N ARG A 167 -6.24 -2.11 13.79
CA ARG A 167 -5.90 -0.99 12.91
C ARG A 167 -6.79 0.21 13.16
N LYS A 168 -8.12 0.04 13.09
CA LYS A 168 -9.07 1.15 13.21
C LYS A 168 -9.05 1.81 14.60
N SER A 169 -8.90 1.00 15.65
CA SER A 169 -8.77 1.52 17.01
C SER A 169 -7.49 2.34 17.20
N SER A 170 -6.38 1.88 16.59
CA SER A 170 -5.10 2.59 16.63
C SER A 170 -5.16 3.89 15.84
N GLU A 171 -5.69 3.86 14.59
CA GLU A 171 -5.90 5.06 13.77
C GLU A 171 -6.71 6.10 14.54
N HIS A 172 -7.85 5.69 15.12
CA HIS A 172 -8.71 6.59 15.88
C HIS A 172 -7.99 7.23 17.09
N LYS A 173 -7.28 6.45 17.89
CA LYS A 173 -6.55 6.94 19.06
C LYS A 173 -5.42 7.89 18.70
N ILE A 174 -4.62 7.51 17.70
CA ILE A 174 -3.45 8.27 17.27
C ILE A 174 -3.88 9.58 16.62
N TRP A 175 -4.88 9.55 15.71
CA TRP A 175 -5.36 10.76 15.03
C TRP A 175 -6.10 11.72 15.97
N SER A 176 -6.73 11.21 17.04
CA SER A 176 -7.35 12.03 18.07
C SER A 176 -6.32 12.62 19.06
N SER A 177 -5.06 12.23 18.97
CA SER A 177 -4.01 12.76 19.84
C SER A 177 -3.60 14.17 19.39
N LYS A 178 -2.94 14.90 20.31
CA LYS A 178 -2.41 16.26 20.02
C LYS A 178 -1.02 16.22 19.37
N MET A 179 -0.57 15.09 18.86
CA MET A 179 0.76 14.97 18.22
C MET A 179 0.79 15.73 16.89
N SER A 180 1.89 16.44 16.64
CA SER A 180 2.06 17.23 15.41
C SER A 180 2.18 16.38 14.14
N GLN A 181 2.55 15.10 14.27
CA GLN A 181 2.68 14.15 13.17
C GLN A 181 1.70 12.96 13.30
N ALA A 182 0.56 13.14 13.99
CA ALA A 182 -0.44 12.07 14.12
C ALA A 182 -0.96 11.54 12.78
N SER A 183 -1.10 12.41 11.78
CA SER A 183 -1.54 12.06 10.41
C SER A 183 -0.54 11.20 9.64
N TYR A 184 0.71 11.08 10.08
CA TYR A 184 1.69 10.18 9.46
C TYR A 184 1.42 8.71 9.79
N PHE A 185 0.67 8.44 10.87
CA PHE A 185 0.31 7.06 11.19
C PHE A 185 -0.75 6.56 10.22
N TYR A 186 -0.36 5.63 9.38
CA TYR A 186 -1.24 5.00 8.39
C TYR A 186 -0.76 3.59 8.07
N LEU A 187 -1.69 2.69 7.78
CA LEU A 187 -1.37 1.33 7.35
C LEU A 187 -1.76 1.14 5.88
N PRO A 188 -0.83 1.25 4.92
CA PRO A 188 -1.07 0.86 3.53
C PRO A 188 -1.68 -0.52 3.39
N SER A 189 -1.15 -1.50 4.12
CA SER A 189 -1.70 -2.86 4.21
C SER A 189 -1.57 -3.42 5.62
N PHE A 190 -2.46 -4.33 5.99
CA PHE A 190 -2.37 -5.17 7.18
C PHE A 190 -3.18 -6.43 6.90
N SER A 191 -2.54 -7.49 6.44
CA SER A 191 -3.18 -8.65 5.82
C SER A 191 -2.35 -9.91 5.98
N THR A 192 -3.00 -11.06 5.85
CA THR A 192 -2.37 -12.39 5.75
C THR A 192 -1.97 -12.76 4.31
N HIS A 193 -2.38 -11.96 3.33
CA HIS A 193 -2.21 -12.28 1.91
C HIS A 193 -1.43 -11.25 1.11
N THR A 194 -1.63 -9.95 1.39
CA THR A 194 -1.15 -8.87 0.51
C THR A 194 -0.28 -7.86 1.24
N LEU A 195 0.65 -7.29 0.51
CA LEU A 195 1.56 -6.23 0.93
C LEU A 195 1.55 -5.10 -0.09
N ILE A 196 1.54 -3.84 0.38
CA ILE A 196 1.47 -2.67 -0.48
C ILE A 196 2.70 -1.80 -0.27
N TYR A 197 3.39 -1.49 -1.35
CA TYR A 197 4.42 -0.48 -1.45
C TYR A 197 3.87 0.71 -2.22
N LYS A 198 3.85 1.90 -1.63
CA LYS A 198 3.30 3.12 -2.24
C LYS A 198 3.86 4.39 -1.61
N GLY A 199 3.76 5.51 -2.33
CA GLY A 199 4.21 6.80 -1.80
C GLY A 199 3.91 7.95 -2.72
N LEU A 200 4.31 9.18 -2.32
CA LEU A 200 4.30 10.37 -3.16
C LEU A 200 5.48 10.34 -4.14
N LEU A 201 5.47 9.32 -4.99
CA LEU A 201 6.53 8.99 -5.92
C LEU A 201 5.96 9.04 -7.35
N ILE A 202 6.82 9.25 -8.31
CA ILE A 202 6.53 8.95 -9.71
C ILE A 202 6.75 7.45 -9.96
N PRO A 203 6.18 6.87 -11.04
CA PRO A 203 6.27 5.44 -11.32
C PRO A 203 7.68 4.86 -11.25
N GLU A 204 8.62 5.45 -11.96
CA GLU A 204 10.01 5.00 -12.07
C GLU A 204 10.77 4.97 -10.73
N ASP A 205 10.37 5.82 -9.78
CA ASP A 205 11.00 5.89 -8.46
C ASP A 205 10.48 4.84 -7.47
N ILE A 206 9.37 4.15 -7.72
CA ILE A 206 8.82 3.13 -6.81
C ILE A 206 9.84 2.02 -6.55
N LYS A 207 10.44 1.46 -7.60
CA LYS A 207 11.44 0.39 -7.50
C LYS A 207 12.75 0.89 -6.89
N ALA A 208 13.16 2.09 -7.24
CA ALA A 208 14.39 2.68 -6.76
C ALA A 208 14.30 3.07 -5.27
N TYR A 209 13.15 3.59 -4.84
CA TYR A 209 12.87 3.95 -3.45
C TYR A 209 12.73 2.71 -2.54
N TYR A 210 11.92 1.72 -2.94
CA TYR A 210 11.71 0.49 -2.16
C TYR A 210 12.70 -0.61 -2.59
N ARG A 211 13.83 -0.72 -1.88
CA ARG A 211 14.89 -1.69 -2.22
C ARG A 211 14.42 -3.13 -2.22
N ASP A 212 13.42 -3.48 -1.41
CA ASP A 212 12.81 -4.82 -1.39
C ASP A 212 12.31 -5.26 -2.78
N LEU A 213 11.79 -4.34 -3.60
CA LEU A 213 11.27 -4.66 -4.93
C LEU A 213 12.35 -5.07 -5.95
N ASN A 214 13.64 -4.91 -5.60
CA ASN A 214 14.78 -5.36 -6.40
C ASN A 214 15.24 -6.77 -6.05
N GLU A 215 14.72 -7.34 -4.95
CA GLU A 215 15.16 -8.64 -4.48
C GLU A 215 14.55 -9.78 -5.31
N PRO A 216 15.36 -10.69 -5.87
CA PRO A 216 14.84 -11.78 -6.72
C PRO A 216 13.87 -12.72 -6.02
N LYS A 217 13.93 -12.81 -4.69
CA LYS A 217 13.03 -13.62 -3.85
C LYS A 217 11.70 -12.93 -3.55
N VAL A 218 11.53 -11.66 -3.92
CA VAL A 218 10.22 -11.01 -3.91
C VAL A 218 9.46 -11.51 -5.12
N VAL A 219 8.59 -12.46 -4.88
CA VAL A 219 7.80 -13.16 -5.90
C VAL A 219 6.32 -13.03 -5.61
N THR A 220 5.51 -12.96 -6.65
CA THR A 220 4.05 -12.89 -6.56
C THR A 220 3.41 -13.59 -7.75
N ARG A 221 2.16 -14.05 -7.61
CA ARG A 221 1.33 -14.50 -8.73
C ARG A 221 0.37 -13.44 -9.23
N LEU A 222 0.20 -12.35 -8.47
CA LEU A 222 -0.65 -11.21 -8.80
C LEU A 222 0.03 -9.92 -8.37
N ALA A 223 0.02 -8.92 -9.22
CA ALA A 223 0.36 -7.55 -8.86
C ALA A 223 -0.71 -6.58 -9.39
N LEU A 224 -1.06 -5.60 -8.56
CA LEU A 224 -1.96 -4.50 -8.89
C LEU A 224 -1.19 -3.19 -8.73
N VAL A 225 -1.17 -2.36 -9.75
CA VAL A 225 -0.47 -1.07 -9.75
C VAL A 225 -1.44 0.08 -9.98
N HIS A 226 -1.06 1.24 -9.48
CA HIS A 226 -1.82 2.46 -9.74
C HIS A 226 -0.90 3.67 -9.78
N GLN A 227 -1.08 4.49 -10.82
CA GLN A 227 -0.57 5.86 -10.91
C GLN A 227 -1.72 6.80 -10.62
N ARG A 228 -1.60 7.58 -9.54
CA ARG A 228 -2.62 8.52 -9.13
C ARG A 228 -2.52 9.83 -9.90
N PHE A 229 -3.66 10.34 -10.31
CA PHE A 229 -3.82 11.73 -10.71
C PHE A 229 -4.84 12.40 -9.78
N SER A 230 -4.41 13.42 -9.05
CA SER A 230 -5.27 14.12 -8.10
C SER A 230 -5.76 15.43 -8.67
N THR A 231 -7.04 15.51 -9.01
CA THR A 231 -7.67 16.74 -9.51
C THR A 231 -8.35 17.57 -8.42
N ASN A 232 -8.81 16.94 -7.34
CA ASN A 232 -9.69 17.55 -6.35
C ASN A 232 -9.13 17.56 -4.91
N THR A 233 -8.02 16.87 -4.65
CA THR A 233 -7.43 16.76 -3.31
C THR A 233 -5.92 16.85 -3.39
N PHE A 234 -5.30 17.53 -2.42
CA PHE A 234 -3.84 17.53 -2.32
C PHE A 234 -3.32 16.11 -2.12
N PRO A 235 -2.26 15.71 -2.85
CA PRO A 235 -1.65 14.40 -2.68
C PRO A 235 -0.95 14.31 -1.33
N THR A 236 -1.08 13.13 -0.69
CA THR A 236 -0.38 12.75 0.54
C THR A 236 0.07 11.31 0.46
N TRP A 237 1.04 10.92 1.29
CA TRP A 237 1.60 9.56 1.27
C TRP A 237 0.53 8.46 1.48
N ASP A 238 -0.44 8.72 2.35
CA ASP A 238 -1.54 7.79 2.65
C ASP A 238 -2.57 7.71 1.52
N LEU A 239 -2.77 8.79 0.75
CA LEU A 239 -3.70 8.84 -0.38
C LEU A 239 -3.14 8.27 -1.67
N ALA A 240 -1.83 7.99 -1.77
CA ALA A 240 -1.29 7.20 -2.87
C ALA A 240 -2.00 5.84 -2.95
N GLN A 241 -2.14 5.30 -4.16
CA GLN A 241 -2.80 4.01 -4.40
C GLN A 241 -1.77 2.96 -4.84
N PRO A 242 -2.13 1.64 -4.79
CA PRO A 242 -3.45 1.10 -4.46
C PRO A 242 -3.80 1.19 -2.98
N PHE A 243 -5.10 1.07 -2.67
CA PHE A 243 -5.61 0.82 -1.33
C PHE A 243 -5.70 -0.69 -1.07
N ARG A 244 -6.01 -1.06 0.18
CA ARG A 244 -5.98 -2.47 0.66
C ARG A 244 -6.77 -3.47 -0.18
N TYR A 245 -7.87 -3.03 -0.80
CA TYR A 245 -8.80 -3.89 -1.55
C TYR A 245 -9.16 -3.34 -2.93
N MET A 246 -8.69 -2.15 -3.29
CA MET A 246 -9.11 -1.50 -4.53
C MET A 246 -8.09 -0.49 -5.02
N CYS A 247 -8.14 -0.21 -6.31
CA CYS A 247 -7.55 0.99 -6.89
C CYS A 247 -8.49 1.54 -7.98
N HIS A 248 -8.66 2.85 -8.02
CA HIS A 248 -9.34 3.57 -9.10
C HIS A 248 -9.09 5.08 -8.98
N ASN A 249 -9.37 5.83 -10.02
CA ASN A 249 -9.10 7.27 -10.05
C ASN A 249 -10.00 8.10 -9.11
N GLY A 250 -11.03 7.53 -8.52
CA GLY A 250 -11.90 8.21 -7.56
C GLY A 250 -12.92 9.16 -8.18
N GLU A 251 -13.25 9.02 -9.45
CA GLU A 251 -14.28 9.80 -10.12
C GLU A 251 -15.67 9.36 -9.68
N ILE A 252 -16.10 9.84 -8.50
CA ILE A 252 -17.41 9.56 -7.93
C ILE A 252 -18.25 10.83 -8.07
N ASN A 253 -18.86 11.03 -9.26
CA ASN A 253 -19.53 12.27 -9.62
C ASN A 253 -20.87 12.51 -8.92
N THR A 254 -21.50 11.49 -8.33
CA THR A 254 -22.85 11.59 -7.78
C THR A 254 -23.02 10.86 -6.46
N TYR A 255 -22.05 11.00 -5.54
CA TYR A 255 -22.10 10.31 -4.25
C TYR A 255 -23.41 10.52 -3.50
N ARG A 256 -23.88 11.78 -3.38
CA ARG A 256 -25.15 12.10 -2.73
C ARG A 256 -26.35 11.56 -3.51
N GLY A 257 -26.32 11.61 -4.85
CA GLY A 257 -27.36 11.03 -5.69
C GLY A 257 -27.47 9.51 -5.52
N ASN A 258 -26.34 8.82 -5.42
CA ASN A 258 -26.30 7.38 -5.19
C ASN A 258 -26.76 6.97 -3.79
N LEU A 259 -26.51 7.79 -2.77
CA LEU A 259 -27.02 7.56 -1.41
C LEU A 259 -28.53 7.81 -1.29
N SER A 260 -29.10 8.64 -2.16
CA SER A 260 -30.51 9.03 -2.14
C SER A 260 -31.42 8.04 -2.90
N ARG A 261 -30.87 7.05 -3.54
CA ARG A 261 -31.58 5.96 -4.23
C ARG A 261 -31.64 4.71 -3.35
#